data_d598ad86630fde4b7c144b1b3ada8adf
#
_entry.id   d598ad86630fde4b7c144b1b3ada8adf
#
_cell.length_a   1.000
_cell.length_b   1.000
_cell.length_c   1.000
_cell.angle_alpha   90.00
_cell.angle_beta   90.00
_cell.angle_gamma   90.00
#
_symmetry.space_group_name_H-M   'P 1'
#
loop_
_entity.id
_entity.type
_entity.pdbx_description
1 polymer ?
#
loop_
_entity_poly.entity_id
_entity_poly.type
_entity_poly.pdbx_seq_one_letter_code
_entity_poly.pdbx_strand_id
1 'polypeptide(L)'
;MKNVSQAAARVYAQALFDIGLETGSVGQIYDDLDAVYSTLNGLDDDLRTFFNLPQFRRDDKRRILNMAFEGKVGRPVLGLLNILVEKRRESLLDNVVEEFGRYRDRHEGRIQARVVSARKLDDETLAALQSALEQRTKRSVVLTETVNPDVIGGLRVNVGDRVLDNTVRRTLQDMRRSLAATHL
;
A
#
# COMPACT_ATOMS: atom_id res chain seq x y z
N MET A 1 10.74 16.73 1.42
CA MET A 1 9.92 16.58 0.20
C MET A 1 8.90 15.43 0.30
N LYS A 2 9.18 14.28 0.94
CA LYS A 2 8.22 13.15 1.07
C LYS A 2 6.87 13.52 1.72
N ASN A 3 6.85 14.37 2.75
CA ASN A 3 5.60 14.73 3.46
C ASN A 3 4.60 15.55 2.61
N VAL A 4 5.08 16.43 1.72
CA VAL A 4 4.21 17.26 0.87
C VAL A 4 3.57 16.41 -0.23
N SER A 5 4.33 15.48 -0.81
CA SER A 5 3.82 14.54 -1.81
C SER A 5 2.74 13.63 -1.23
N GLN A 6 2.91 13.16 -0.01
CA GLN A 6 1.95 12.28 0.66
C GLN A 6 0.66 13.03 1.03
N ALA A 7 0.76 14.29 1.49
CA ALA A 7 -0.43 15.11 1.78
C ALA A 7 -1.26 15.38 0.51
N ALA A 8 -0.59 15.67 -0.62
CA ALA A 8 -1.28 15.86 -1.88
C ALA A 8 -1.95 14.56 -2.37
N ALA A 9 -1.27 13.42 -2.26
CA ALA A 9 -1.82 12.12 -2.64
C ALA A 9 -3.08 11.76 -1.84
N ARG A 10 -3.11 12.08 -0.53
CA ARG A 10 -4.30 11.88 0.31
C ARG A 10 -5.51 12.64 -0.21
N VAL A 11 -5.35 13.88 -0.64
CA VAL A 11 -6.46 14.69 -1.17
C VAL A 11 -7.05 14.05 -2.41
N TYR A 12 -6.21 13.57 -3.35
CA TYR A 12 -6.68 12.88 -4.55
C TYR A 12 -7.34 11.53 -4.21
N ALA A 13 -6.73 10.75 -3.34
CA ALA A 13 -7.27 9.45 -2.90
C ALA A 13 -8.61 9.63 -2.19
N GLN A 14 -8.74 10.64 -1.31
CA GLN A 14 -9.98 10.93 -0.62
C GLN A 14 -11.08 11.34 -1.58
N ALA A 15 -10.81 12.28 -2.49
CA ALA A 15 -11.80 12.72 -3.48
C ALA A 15 -12.30 11.55 -4.34
N LEU A 16 -11.38 10.66 -4.76
CA LEU A 16 -11.76 9.48 -5.52
C LEU A 16 -12.56 8.47 -4.69
N PHE A 17 -12.23 8.34 -3.41
CA PHE A 17 -12.95 7.48 -2.47
C PHE A 17 -14.36 8.01 -2.19
N ASP A 18 -14.52 9.32 -2.03
CA ASP A 18 -15.83 9.96 -1.84
C ASP A 18 -16.74 9.73 -3.06
N ILE A 19 -16.20 9.85 -4.28
CA ILE A 19 -16.91 9.48 -5.51
C ILE A 19 -17.30 7.99 -5.48
N GLY A 20 -16.40 7.12 -5.04
CA GLY A 20 -16.65 5.68 -4.91
C GLY A 20 -17.76 5.36 -3.92
N LEU A 21 -17.86 6.11 -2.82
CA LEU A 21 -18.95 5.96 -1.84
C LEU A 21 -20.29 6.42 -2.41
N GLU A 22 -20.34 7.57 -3.07
CA GLU A 22 -21.54 8.11 -3.68
C GLU A 22 -22.12 7.19 -4.77
N THR A 23 -21.24 6.55 -5.54
CA THR A 23 -21.63 5.68 -6.66
C THR A 23 -21.72 4.19 -6.29
N GLY A 24 -21.36 3.82 -5.05
CA GLY A 24 -21.30 2.42 -4.61
C GLY A 24 -20.22 1.59 -5.33
N SER A 25 -19.19 2.23 -5.88
CA SER A 25 -18.20 1.61 -6.77
C SER A 25 -16.76 1.62 -6.20
N VAL A 26 -16.60 1.67 -4.87
CA VAL A 26 -15.28 1.71 -4.22
C VAL A 26 -14.40 0.54 -4.66
N GLY A 27 -14.94 -0.68 -4.70
CA GLY A 27 -14.22 -1.88 -5.15
C GLY A 27 -13.74 -1.76 -6.59
N GLN A 28 -14.66 -1.36 -7.51
CA GLN A 28 -14.33 -1.18 -8.93
C GLN A 28 -13.23 -0.12 -9.14
N ILE A 29 -13.31 1.01 -8.45
CA ILE A 29 -12.29 2.07 -8.53
C ILE A 29 -10.94 1.55 -8.05
N TYR A 30 -10.91 0.73 -7.00
CA TYR A 30 -9.66 0.12 -6.54
C TYR A 30 -9.07 -0.83 -7.58
N ASP A 31 -9.89 -1.71 -8.15
CA ASP A 31 -9.45 -2.66 -9.18
C ASP A 31 -8.94 -1.93 -10.43
N ASP A 32 -9.62 -0.87 -10.84
CA ASP A 32 -9.19 0.00 -11.94
C ASP A 32 -7.85 0.70 -11.65
N LEU A 33 -7.67 1.22 -10.42
CA LEU A 33 -6.41 1.83 -9.99
C LEU A 33 -5.26 0.81 -9.98
N ASP A 34 -5.52 -0.39 -9.48
CA ASP A 34 -4.54 -1.48 -9.43
C ASP A 34 -4.17 -1.95 -10.84
N ALA A 35 -5.15 -2.06 -11.74
CA ALA A 35 -4.92 -2.39 -13.16
C ALA A 35 -4.05 -1.33 -13.85
N VAL A 36 -4.32 -0.03 -13.63
CA VAL A 36 -3.48 1.07 -14.14
C VAL A 36 -2.07 0.99 -13.57
N TYR A 37 -1.96 0.81 -12.25
CA TYR A 37 -0.69 0.72 -11.54
C TYR A 37 0.15 -0.46 -12.04
N SER A 38 -0.47 -1.63 -12.16
CA SER A 38 0.18 -2.84 -12.65
C SER A 38 0.60 -2.70 -14.12
N THR A 39 -0.24 -2.07 -14.96
CA THR A 39 0.09 -1.81 -16.36
C THR A 39 1.28 -0.87 -16.49
N LEU A 40 1.31 0.22 -15.72
CA LEU A 40 2.40 1.19 -15.77
C LEU A 40 3.71 0.67 -15.17
N ASN A 41 3.65 -0.30 -14.24
CA ASN A 41 4.83 -0.90 -13.62
C ASN A 41 5.28 -2.23 -14.24
N GLY A 42 4.39 -2.93 -14.95
CA GLY A 42 4.63 -4.28 -15.47
C GLY A 42 4.94 -4.34 -16.96
N LEU A 43 4.59 -3.29 -17.71
CA LEU A 43 4.93 -3.16 -19.13
C LEU A 43 6.13 -2.21 -19.23
N ASP A 44 7.23 -2.71 -19.77
CA ASP A 44 8.45 -2.01 -20.14
C ASP A 44 8.74 -0.68 -19.40
N ASP A 45 9.93 -0.55 -18.86
CA ASP A 45 10.45 0.70 -18.26
C ASP A 45 10.13 1.96 -19.09
N ASP A 46 9.79 1.79 -20.36
CA ASP A 46 9.48 2.85 -21.32
C ASP A 46 8.16 3.57 -21.02
N LEU A 47 7.06 2.89 -20.66
CA LEU A 47 5.78 3.55 -20.37
C LEU A 47 5.82 4.28 -19.02
N ARG A 48 6.42 3.68 -18.01
CA ARG A 48 6.61 4.33 -16.72
C ARG A 48 7.51 5.54 -16.85
N THR A 49 8.59 5.39 -17.61
CA THR A 49 9.55 6.45 -17.93
C THR A 49 8.85 7.56 -18.70
N PHE A 50 8.09 7.23 -19.75
CA PHE A 50 7.30 8.21 -20.50
C PHE A 50 6.32 8.97 -19.62
N PHE A 51 5.60 8.26 -18.74
CA PHE A 51 4.61 8.88 -17.84
C PHE A 51 5.26 9.85 -16.85
N ASN A 52 6.41 9.48 -16.28
CA ASN A 52 7.09 10.27 -15.24
C ASN A 52 8.03 11.36 -15.80
N LEU A 53 8.51 11.25 -17.03
CA LEU A 53 9.47 12.21 -17.57
C LEU A 53 8.80 13.54 -17.90
N PRO A 54 9.37 14.68 -17.41
CA PRO A 54 8.80 16.01 -17.63
C PRO A 54 9.00 16.55 -19.04
N GLN A 55 9.86 15.92 -19.85
CA GLN A 55 10.20 16.34 -21.24
C GLN A 55 9.07 16.12 -22.24
N PHE A 56 8.14 15.21 -21.94
CA PHE A 56 6.99 14.97 -22.82
C PHE A 56 5.90 16.01 -22.59
N ARG A 57 5.23 16.42 -23.70
CA ARG A 57 4.12 17.38 -23.65
C ARG A 57 2.92 16.74 -22.96
N ARG A 58 2.18 17.56 -22.19
CA ARG A 58 0.99 17.09 -21.45
C ARG A 58 -0.07 16.50 -22.37
N ASP A 59 -0.26 17.12 -23.54
CA ASP A 59 -1.26 16.69 -24.51
C ASP A 59 -0.93 15.30 -25.09
N ASP A 60 0.35 15.02 -25.33
CA ASP A 60 0.78 13.70 -25.81
C ASP A 60 0.58 12.64 -24.73
N LYS A 61 0.93 12.95 -23.46
CA LYS A 61 0.68 12.06 -22.32
C LYS A 61 -0.81 11.77 -22.16
N ARG A 62 -1.66 12.80 -22.19
CA ARG A 62 -3.12 12.63 -22.07
C ARG A 62 -3.68 11.77 -23.19
N ARG A 63 -3.24 12.01 -24.44
CA ARG A 63 -3.69 11.23 -25.60
C ARG A 63 -3.33 9.75 -25.43
N ILE A 64 -2.09 9.45 -25.06
CA ILE A 64 -1.62 8.07 -24.86
C ILE A 64 -2.36 7.40 -23.71
N LEU A 65 -2.56 8.09 -22.56
CA LEU A 65 -3.32 7.56 -21.44
C LEU A 65 -4.77 7.25 -21.82
N ASN A 66 -5.42 8.17 -22.53
CA ASN A 66 -6.79 7.94 -22.98
C ASN A 66 -6.85 6.75 -23.97
N MET A 67 -5.94 6.65 -24.93
CA MET A 67 -5.88 5.50 -25.84
C MET A 67 -5.62 4.17 -25.12
N ALA A 68 -4.80 4.18 -24.05
CA ALA A 68 -4.45 2.98 -23.31
C ALA A 68 -5.57 2.50 -22.36
N PHE A 69 -6.29 3.42 -21.72
CA PHE A 69 -7.19 3.14 -20.60
C PHE A 69 -8.66 3.50 -20.86
N GLU A 70 -9.00 4.26 -21.92
CA GLU A 70 -10.40 4.57 -22.24
C GLU A 70 -11.19 3.29 -22.54
N GLY A 71 -12.32 3.14 -21.86
CA GLY A 71 -13.15 1.93 -21.96
C GLY A 71 -12.65 0.72 -21.16
N LYS A 72 -11.44 0.79 -20.57
CA LYS A 72 -10.88 -0.26 -19.71
C LYS A 72 -11.01 0.05 -18.23
N VAL A 73 -11.00 1.34 -17.87
CA VAL A 73 -11.17 1.82 -16.50
C VAL A 73 -12.32 2.81 -16.42
N GLY A 74 -12.87 2.97 -15.22
CA GLY A 74 -13.96 3.90 -14.96
C GLY A 74 -13.56 5.36 -15.16
N ARG A 75 -14.55 6.20 -15.47
CA ARG A 75 -14.36 7.65 -15.66
C ARG A 75 -13.64 8.34 -14.49
N PRO A 76 -13.91 8.01 -13.22
CA PRO A 76 -13.22 8.64 -12.08
C PRO A 76 -11.70 8.41 -12.12
N VAL A 77 -11.27 7.19 -12.42
CA VAL A 77 -9.84 6.83 -12.49
C VAL A 77 -9.18 7.51 -13.69
N LEU A 78 -9.81 7.48 -14.85
CA LEU A 78 -9.29 8.16 -16.04
C LEU A 78 -9.20 9.69 -15.81
N GLY A 79 -10.19 10.27 -15.15
CA GLY A 79 -10.20 11.68 -14.73
C GLY A 79 -9.04 12.01 -13.81
N LEU A 80 -8.77 11.17 -12.80
CA LEU A 80 -7.62 11.32 -11.91
C LEU A 80 -6.31 11.33 -12.69
N LEU A 81 -6.09 10.36 -13.61
CA LEU A 81 -4.87 10.30 -14.41
C LEU A 81 -4.65 11.57 -15.23
N ASN A 82 -5.70 12.07 -15.88
CA ASN A 82 -5.65 13.31 -16.64
C ASN A 82 -5.30 14.53 -15.76
N ILE A 83 -5.85 14.61 -14.54
CA ILE A 83 -5.53 15.67 -13.57
C ILE A 83 -4.06 15.58 -13.11
N LEU A 84 -3.56 14.37 -12.84
CA LEU A 84 -2.16 14.19 -12.45
C LEU A 84 -1.21 14.66 -13.54
N VAL A 85 -1.48 14.35 -14.79
CA VAL A 85 -0.69 14.83 -15.95
C VAL A 85 -0.79 16.34 -16.10
N GLU A 86 -1.99 16.92 -16.00
CA GLU A 86 -2.20 18.37 -16.09
C GLU A 86 -1.41 19.14 -15.03
N LYS A 87 -1.40 18.63 -13.81
CA LYS A 87 -0.68 19.24 -12.67
C LYS A 87 0.79 18.85 -12.57
N ARG A 88 1.31 18.05 -13.50
CA ARG A 88 2.67 17.47 -13.48
C ARG A 88 2.97 16.73 -12.17
N ARG A 89 2.02 15.94 -11.72
CA ARG A 89 2.07 15.18 -10.46
C ARG A 89 1.94 13.67 -10.67
N GLU A 90 2.40 13.19 -11.80
CA GLU A 90 2.34 11.78 -12.21
C GLU A 90 3.00 10.87 -11.16
N SER A 91 4.10 11.33 -10.58
CA SER A 91 4.83 10.59 -9.52
C SER A 91 4.02 10.39 -8.22
N LEU A 92 2.85 11.03 -8.09
CA LEU A 92 1.96 10.80 -6.94
C LEU A 92 1.10 9.56 -7.11
N LEU A 93 1.02 8.96 -8.29
CA LEU A 93 0.11 7.83 -8.56
C LEU A 93 0.33 6.68 -7.57
N ASP A 94 1.59 6.30 -7.32
CA ASP A 94 1.95 5.24 -6.38
C ASP A 94 1.36 5.52 -4.98
N ASN A 95 1.53 6.77 -4.51
CA ASN A 95 1.01 7.19 -3.21
C ASN A 95 -0.53 7.28 -3.18
N VAL A 96 -1.16 7.65 -4.30
CA VAL A 96 -2.63 7.71 -4.41
C VAL A 96 -3.23 6.32 -4.32
N VAL A 97 -2.65 5.34 -5.03
CA VAL A 97 -3.09 3.93 -4.96
C VAL A 97 -2.97 3.39 -3.54
N GLU A 98 -1.84 3.64 -2.88
CA GLU A 98 -1.61 3.21 -1.49
C GLU A 98 -2.61 3.86 -0.52
N GLU A 99 -2.83 5.17 -0.60
CA GLU A 99 -3.77 5.88 0.28
C GLU A 99 -5.22 5.48 0.00
N PHE A 100 -5.62 5.25 -1.25
CA PHE A 100 -6.94 4.75 -1.60
C PHE A 100 -7.19 3.35 -1.01
N GLY A 101 -6.20 2.45 -1.11
CA GLY A 101 -6.24 1.14 -0.46
C GLY A 101 -6.47 1.26 1.06
N ARG A 102 -5.80 2.22 1.72
CA ARG A 102 -6.01 2.48 3.16
C ARG A 102 -7.41 2.99 3.48
N TYR A 103 -8.00 3.83 2.63
CA TYR A 103 -9.40 4.30 2.80
C TYR A 103 -10.38 3.14 2.64
N ARG A 104 -10.21 2.31 1.59
CA ARG A 104 -11.02 1.12 1.36
C ARG A 104 -10.95 0.16 2.55
N ASP A 105 -9.74 -0.20 3.00
CA ASP A 105 -9.56 -1.15 4.10
C ASP A 105 -10.23 -0.64 5.40
N ARG A 106 -10.12 0.67 5.66
CA ARG A 106 -10.77 1.31 6.80
C ARG A 106 -12.29 1.26 6.69
N HIS A 107 -12.84 1.50 5.50
CA HIS A 107 -14.27 1.45 5.22
C HIS A 107 -14.83 0.04 5.36
N GLU A 108 -14.11 -0.95 4.83
CA GLU A 108 -14.48 -2.36 4.92
C GLU A 108 -14.16 -2.98 6.30
N GLY A 109 -13.63 -2.18 7.22
CA GLY A 109 -13.24 -2.64 8.55
C GLY A 109 -12.08 -3.63 8.54
N ARG A 110 -11.31 -3.67 7.46
CA ARG A 110 -10.10 -4.49 7.35
C ARG A 110 -8.94 -3.85 8.12
N ILE A 111 -8.07 -4.68 8.68
CA ILE A 111 -6.84 -4.25 9.33
C ILE A 111 -5.65 -4.79 8.55
N GLN A 112 -4.76 -3.91 8.13
CA GLN A 112 -3.49 -4.36 7.58
C GLN A 112 -2.56 -4.80 8.71
N ALA A 113 -2.01 -6.01 8.57
CA ALA A 113 -0.99 -6.54 9.44
C ALA A 113 0.26 -6.88 8.63
N ARG A 114 1.39 -6.30 9.03
CA ARG A 114 2.70 -6.61 8.43
C ARG A 114 3.45 -7.57 9.33
N VAL A 115 3.80 -8.71 8.76
CA VAL A 115 4.60 -9.76 9.42
C VAL A 115 6.03 -9.64 8.94
N VAL A 116 6.97 -9.53 9.87
CA VAL A 116 8.42 -9.58 9.57
C VAL A 116 8.96 -10.85 10.18
N SER A 117 9.54 -11.70 9.34
CA SER A 117 10.12 -13.00 9.67
C SER A 117 11.58 -13.10 9.22
N ALA A 118 12.38 -13.98 9.83
CA ALA A 118 13.76 -14.22 9.41
C ALA A 118 13.85 -14.99 8.08
N ARG A 119 12.83 -15.76 7.73
CA ARG A 119 12.71 -16.55 6.50
C ARG A 119 11.25 -16.58 6.07
N LYS A 120 11.02 -16.91 4.80
CA LYS A 120 9.67 -17.03 4.25
C LYS A 120 8.84 -18.04 5.07
N LEU A 121 7.63 -17.64 5.42
CA LEU A 121 6.67 -18.51 6.11
C LEU A 121 5.93 -19.37 5.09
N ASP A 122 5.50 -20.54 5.53
CA ASP A 122 4.59 -21.38 4.75
C ASP A 122 3.16 -20.83 4.78
N ASP A 123 2.37 -21.22 3.79
CA ASP A 123 1.00 -20.75 3.63
C ASP A 123 0.11 -21.16 4.81
N GLU A 124 0.39 -22.33 5.43
CA GLU A 124 -0.35 -22.82 6.60
C GLU A 124 -0.10 -21.94 7.83
N THR A 125 1.14 -21.58 8.08
CA THR A 125 1.52 -20.64 9.16
C THR A 125 0.91 -19.25 8.94
N LEU A 126 0.93 -18.75 7.70
CA LEU A 126 0.31 -17.47 7.37
C LEU A 126 -1.20 -17.49 7.60
N ALA A 127 -1.90 -18.55 7.18
CA ALA A 127 -3.33 -18.72 7.37
C ALA A 127 -3.70 -18.81 8.87
N ALA A 128 -2.93 -19.59 9.64
CA ALA A 128 -3.13 -19.71 11.10
C ALA A 128 -2.91 -18.37 11.80
N LEU A 129 -1.88 -17.62 11.42
CA LEU A 129 -1.60 -16.29 11.96
C LEU A 129 -2.71 -15.30 11.63
N GLN A 130 -3.21 -15.31 10.40
CA GLN A 130 -4.32 -14.47 9.97
C GLN A 130 -5.56 -14.75 10.81
N SER A 131 -5.96 -16.03 10.94
CA SER A 131 -7.11 -16.45 11.74
C SER A 131 -6.98 -16.02 13.20
N ALA A 132 -5.81 -16.20 13.81
CA ALA A 132 -5.56 -15.78 15.19
C ALA A 132 -5.66 -14.25 15.37
N LEU A 133 -5.18 -13.47 14.40
CA LEU A 133 -5.29 -12.02 14.43
C LEU A 133 -6.73 -11.56 14.22
N GLU A 134 -7.49 -12.18 13.33
CA GLU A 134 -8.92 -11.89 13.10
C GLU A 134 -9.76 -12.18 14.35
N GLN A 135 -9.52 -13.32 15.02
CA GLN A 135 -10.17 -13.65 16.26
C GLN A 135 -9.89 -12.60 17.37
N ARG A 136 -8.65 -12.11 17.43
CA ARG A 136 -8.22 -11.13 18.43
C ARG A 136 -8.72 -9.71 18.14
N THR A 137 -8.74 -9.31 16.87
CA THR A 137 -9.13 -7.95 16.45
C THR A 137 -10.62 -7.83 16.18
N LYS A 138 -11.33 -8.96 16.00
CA LYS A 138 -12.72 -9.03 15.54
C LYS A 138 -12.96 -8.33 14.20
N ARG A 139 -11.93 -8.27 13.34
CA ARG A 139 -11.93 -7.64 12.03
C ARG A 139 -11.18 -8.51 11.03
N SER A 140 -11.51 -8.39 9.78
CA SER A 140 -10.77 -9.04 8.70
C SER A 140 -9.34 -8.47 8.63
N VAL A 141 -8.36 -9.36 8.51
CA VAL A 141 -6.93 -8.99 8.53
C VAL A 141 -6.29 -9.32 7.18
N VAL A 142 -5.67 -8.30 6.58
CA VAL A 142 -4.85 -8.47 5.38
C VAL A 142 -3.40 -8.58 5.80
N LEU A 143 -2.78 -9.76 5.60
CA LEU A 143 -1.38 -10.01 5.93
C LEU A 143 -0.46 -9.62 4.78
N THR A 144 0.60 -8.87 5.09
CA THR A 144 1.73 -8.65 4.19
C THR A 144 2.99 -9.18 4.86
N GLU A 145 3.67 -10.12 4.21
CA GLU A 145 4.93 -10.68 4.70
C GLU A 145 6.13 -9.87 4.18
N THR A 146 7.11 -9.68 5.06
CA THR A 146 8.43 -9.13 4.73
C THR A 146 9.50 -10.01 5.36
N VAL A 147 10.39 -10.56 4.56
CA VAL A 147 11.52 -11.35 5.06
C VAL A 147 12.68 -10.43 5.41
N ASN A 148 13.13 -10.49 6.66
CA ASN A 148 14.30 -9.77 7.15
C ASN A 148 15.18 -10.68 8.01
N PRO A 149 16.34 -11.13 7.50
CA PRO A 149 17.27 -12.00 8.22
C PRO A 149 17.79 -11.40 9.55
N ASP A 150 17.82 -10.08 9.70
CA ASP A 150 18.28 -9.40 10.92
C ASP A 150 17.44 -9.69 12.15
N VAL A 151 16.25 -10.26 11.97
CA VAL A 151 15.36 -10.66 13.06
C VAL A 151 15.92 -11.86 13.83
N ILE A 152 16.84 -12.63 13.21
CA ILE A 152 17.49 -13.86 13.72
C ILE A 152 16.48 -15.03 13.83
N GLY A 153 15.27 -14.79 14.37
CA GLY A 153 14.19 -15.77 14.53
C GLY A 153 12.98 -15.17 15.23
N GLY A 154 11.86 -15.91 15.22
CA GLY A 154 10.58 -15.41 15.70
C GLY A 154 9.88 -14.52 14.70
N LEU A 155 8.81 -13.84 15.15
CA LEU A 155 7.95 -13.01 14.33
C LEU A 155 7.77 -11.63 14.96
N ARG A 156 7.79 -10.60 14.14
CA ARG A 156 7.29 -9.29 14.50
C ARG A 156 6.04 -9.01 13.66
N VAL A 157 4.93 -8.73 14.32
CA VAL A 157 3.65 -8.44 13.66
C VAL A 157 3.23 -7.02 14.01
N ASN A 158 3.10 -6.17 13.01
CA ASN A 158 2.56 -4.82 13.13
C ASN A 158 1.10 -4.87 12.71
N VAL A 159 0.17 -4.62 13.64
CA VAL A 159 -1.29 -4.63 13.40
C VAL A 159 -1.82 -3.22 13.65
N GLY A 160 -2.07 -2.45 12.57
CA GLY A 160 -2.37 -1.04 12.72
C GLY A 160 -1.28 -0.31 13.51
N ASP A 161 -1.65 0.33 14.62
CA ASP A 161 -0.72 1.06 15.50
C ASP A 161 -0.03 0.18 16.57
N ARG A 162 -0.35 -1.11 16.62
CA ARG A 162 0.19 -2.04 17.61
C ARG A 162 1.29 -2.90 17.02
N VAL A 163 2.40 -3.01 17.75
CA VAL A 163 3.53 -3.88 17.41
C VAL A 163 3.56 -5.04 18.40
N LEU A 164 3.41 -6.25 17.86
CA LEU A 164 3.62 -7.50 18.57
C LEU A 164 4.99 -8.03 18.14
N ASP A 165 5.98 -7.91 19.03
CA ASP A 165 7.36 -8.29 18.72
C ASP A 165 7.76 -9.48 19.60
N ASN A 166 7.79 -10.66 18.97
CA ASN A 166 8.22 -11.92 19.59
C ASN A 166 9.50 -12.44 18.93
N THR A 167 10.43 -11.54 18.60
CA THR A 167 11.69 -11.89 17.97
C THR A 167 12.73 -12.31 19.01
N VAL A 168 13.57 -13.27 18.62
CA VAL A 168 14.73 -13.69 19.43
C VAL A 168 15.66 -12.52 19.74
N ARG A 169 15.82 -11.62 18.80
CA ARG A 169 16.59 -10.38 18.95
C ARG A 169 16.09 -9.54 20.14
N ARG A 170 14.78 -9.36 20.25
CA ARG A 170 14.19 -8.61 21.36
C ARG A 170 14.39 -9.33 22.68
N THR A 171 14.14 -10.62 22.73
CA THR A 171 14.35 -11.43 23.94
C THR A 171 15.79 -11.34 24.45
N LEU A 172 16.77 -11.42 23.54
CA LEU A 172 18.18 -11.25 23.88
C LEU A 172 18.51 -9.83 24.40
N GLN A 173 17.92 -8.81 23.79
CA GLN A 173 18.09 -7.42 24.26
C GLN A 173 17.47 -7.20 25.63
N ASP A 174 16.32 -7.77 25.91
CA ASP A 174 15.63 -7.66 27.20
C ASP A 174 16.41 -8.41 28.28
N MET A 175 16.95 -9.62 27.99
CA MET A 175 17.86 -10.35 28.88
C MET A 175 19.12 -9.56 29.19
N ARG A 176 19.75 -8.95 28.17
CA ARG A 176 20.95 -8.13 28.34
C ARG A 176 20.68 -6.92 29.27
N ARG A 177 19.52 -6.26 29.08
CA ARG A 177 19.09 -5.15 29.96
C ARG A 177 18.88 -5.60 31.40
N SER A 178 18.20 -6.74 31.60
CA SER A 178 17.96 -7.29 32.94
C SER A 178 19.26 -7.64 33.64
N LEU A 179 20.22 -8.26 32.95
CA LEU A 179 21.53 -8.57 33.51
C LEU A 179 22.34 -7.30 33.86
N ALA A 180 22.28 -6.27 33.01
CA ALA A 180 22.94 -5.00 33.29
C ALA A 180 22.33 -4.24 34.47
N ALA A 181 21.01 -4.39 34.70
CA ALA A 181 20.33 -3.76 35.84
C ALA A 181 20.54 -4.52 37.18
N THR A 182 20.99 -5.77 37.16
CA THR A 182 21.23 -6.59 38.37
C THR A 182 22.67 -6.38 38.90
N HIS A 183 23.53 -5.70 38.17
CA HIS A 183 24.93 -5.41 38.55
C HIS A 183 25.13 -4.00 39.11
N LEU A 184 24.08 -3.30 39.51
CA LEU A 184 24.08 -2.03 40.27
C LEU A 184 23.39 -2.24 41.61
#